data_75a37602fccd6d39ae507f6d2d302049
#
_entry.id   75a37602fccd6d39ae507f6d2d302049
#
_cell.length_a   1.000
_cell.length_b   1.000
_cell.length_c   1.000
_cell.angle_alpha   90.00
_cell.angle_beta   90.00
_cell.angle_gamma   90.00
#
_symmetry.space_group_name_H-M   'P 1'
#
loop_
_entity.id
_entity.type
_entity.pdbx_description
1 polymer ?
#
loop_
_entity_poly.entity_id
_entity_poly.type
_entity_poly.pdbx_seq_one_letter_code
_entity_poly.pdbx_strand_id
1 'polypeptide(L)'
;MNCLADPDLFQPAAELFSDVLSNYSSFFTEEHYNTLASLFESPWAAEHYQRLLHGNHHEDGISFGLLMLAYGDAKVQDLMHGTDARSQGFLEKLTGLLAADGYLVADDTVFVPALEFWSTFIETMVDNIYSDEEDTESWKPLAERHLKAVILNSWRKIQWPPAEVFAEWDSTERTAFNDARKDVSDMLQSVFTLEGSSLVSFFADLFLRVLPTQNWAELEAAAFCLGALADCISEDARNDHVLSNVFSSPFFQLLGQAHGPIPLRLRQTGLALIEKYCEYFERNAQYLPDALNLLFGALGDPVLGGPCARSISTLCSSCRSILTGEAGAFINHYKTIRG
;
A
#
# COMPACT_ATOMS: atom_id res chain seq x y z
N MET A 1 2.38 34.04 -11.01
CA MET A 1 3.76 33.58 -10.73
C MET A 1 4.46 34.45 -9.67
N ASN A 2 4.48 35.81 -9.77
CA ASN A 2 5.17 36.62 -8.74
C ASN A 2 4.58 36.42 -7.33
N CYS A 3 3.28 36.14 -7.20
CA CYS A 3 2.63 35.90 -5.91
C CYS A 3 3.13 34.61 -5.22
N LEU A 4 3.62 33.61 -5.97
CA LEU A 4 4.20 32.40 -5.39
C LEU A 4 5.58 32.63 -4.72
N ALA A 5 6.23 33.75 -5.00
CA ALA A 5 7.48 34.15 -4.36
C ALA A 5 7.28 35.10 -3.17
N ASP A 6 6.05 35.53 -2.93
CA ASP A 6 5.67 36.45 -1.84
C ASP A 6 5.12 35.65 -0.65
N PRO A 7 5.76 35.66 0.52
CA PRO A 7 5.31 34.85 1.66
C PRO A 7 3.85 35.12 2.09
N ASP A 8 3.38 36.38 1.98
CA ASP A 8 2.03 36.74 2.37
C ASP A 8 0.96 36.32 1.35
N LEU A 9 1.37 36.04 0.12
CA LEU A 9 0.48 35.68 -0.99
C LEU A 9 0.68 34.23 -1.46
N PHE A 10 1.66 33.53 -0.93
CA PHE A 10 2.04 32.19 -1.41
C PHE A 10 0.86 31.19 -1.30
N GLN A 11 0.29 31.04 -0.12
CA GLN A 11 -0.76 30.04 0.11
C GLN A 11 -1.98 30.28 -0.82
N PRO A 12 -2.62 31.46 -0.85
CA PRO A 12 -3.76 31.66 -1.75
C PRO A 12 -3.38 31.58 -3.23
N ALA A 13 -2.15 31.90 -3.61
CA ALA A 13 -1.67 31.73 -4.96
C ALA A 13 -1.47 30.24 -5.30
N ALA A 14 -0.86 29.45 -4.42
CA ALA A 14 -0.66 28.02 -4.61
C ALA A 14 -2.01 27.29 -4.74
N GLU A 15 -2.97 27.59 -3.88
CA GLU A 15 -4.33 27.04 -3.95
C GLU A 15 -5.00 27.37 -5.29
N LEU A 16 -4.95 28.64 -5.71
CA LEU A 16 -5.52 29.07 -7.01
C LEU A 16 -4.84 28.34 -8.18
N PHE A 17 -3.51 28.23 -8.18
CA PHE A 17 -2.79 27.53 -9.24
C PHE A 17 -3.10 26.03 -9.25
N SER A 18 -3.22 25.40 -8.09
CA SER A 18 -3.63 24.00 -7.97
C SER A 18 -5.03 23.78 -8.54
N ASP A 19 -5.99 24.62 -8.18
CA ASP A 19 -7.36 24.56 -8.71
C ASP A 19 -7.40 24.72 -10.23
N VAL A 20 -6.63 25.68 -10.78
CA VAL A 20 -6.61 25.92 -12.22
C VAL A 20 -5.90 24.78 -12.96
N LEU A 21 -4.83 24.22 -12.41
CA LEU A 21 -4.14 23.05 -12.99
C LEU A 21 -5.04 21.83 -13.02
N SER A 22 -5.75 21.56 -11.93
CA SER A 22 -6.61 20.37 -11.81
C SER A 22 -7.88 20.46 -12.67
N ASN A 23 -8.49 21.65 -12.77
CA ASN A 23 -9.80 21.79 -13.43
C ASN A 23 -9.71 22.43 -14.83
N TYR A 24 -8.67 23.20 -15.12
CA TYR A 24 -8.56 24.04 -16.31
C TYR A 24 -7.12 24.05 -16.86
N SER A 25 -6.44 22.91 -16.90
CA SER A 25 -5.05 22.77 -17.36
C SER A 25 -4.78 23.39 -18.72
N SER A 26 -5.79 23.43 -19.60
CA SER A 26 -5.72 24.04 -20.94
C SER A 26 -5.50 25.57 -20.93
N PHE A 27 -5.70 26.26 -19.80
CA PHE A 27 -5.34 27.70 -19.66
C PHE A 27 -3.85 27.92 -19.49
N PHE A 28 -3.08 26.87 -19.17
CA PHE A 28 -1.65 26.95 -19.06
C PHE A 28 -1.01 26.73 -20.45
N THR A 29 -0.11 27.64 -20.81
CA THR A 29 0.78 27.48 -21.96
C THR A 29 2.05 26.77 -21.52
N GLU A 30 2.82 26.25 -22.48
CA GLU A 30 4.15 25.65 -22.19
C GLU A 30 5.09 26.63 -21.45
N GLU A 31 4.98 27.95 -21.70
CA GLU A 31 5.74 28.96 -20.94
C GLU A 31 5.35 28.99 -19.47
N HIS A 32 4.04 28.84 -19.14
CA HIS A 32 3.57 28.77 -17.76
C HIS A 32 4.08 27.50 -17.08
N TYR A 33 4.01 26.33 -17.75
CA TYR A 33 4.53 25.07 -17.23
C TYR A 33 6.04 25.14 -16.98
N ASN A 34 6.81 25.69 -17.93
CA ASN A 34 8.26 25.89 -17.77
C ASN A 34 8.59 26.82 -16.59
N THR A 35 7.78 27.84 -16.36
CA THR A 35 7.96 28.75 -15.23
C THR A 35 7.71 28.05 -13.90
N LEU A 36 6.66 27.22 -13.79
CA LEU A 36 6.39 26.39 -12.62
C LEU A 36 7.50 25.36 -12.39
N ALA A 37 7.95 24.66 -13.43
CA ALA A 37 9.06 23.74 -13.33
C ALA A 37 10.33 24.39 -12.79
N SER A 38 10.64 25.62 -13.28
CA SER A 38 11.78 26.39 -12.80
C SER A 38 11.61 26.85 -11.35
N LEU A 39 10.38 27.14 -10.90
CA LEU A 39 10.08 27.43 -9.49
C LEU A 39 10.40 26.21 -8.63
N PHE A 40 9.96 24.99 -9.02
CA PHE A 40 10.23 23.76 -8.27
C PHE A 40 11.71 23.36 -8.20
N GLU A 41 12.55 23.91 -9.08
CA GLU A 41 14.01 23.75 -9.06
C GLU A 41 14.72 24.80 -8.21
N SER A 42 14.01 25.83 -7.74
CA SER A 42 14.61 26.92 -7.00
C SER A 42 15.07 26.52 -5.59
N PRO A 43 16.06 27.21 -4.99
CA PRO A 43 16.45 26.98 -3.59
C PRO A 43 15.30 27.20 -2.61
N TRP A 44 14.40 28.13 -2.91
CA TRP A 44 13.19 28.38 -2.13
C TRP A 44 12.28 27.14 -2.10
N ALA A 45 12.00 26.56 -3.26
CA ALA A 45 11.19 25.33 -3.35
C ALA A 45 11.86 24.15 -2.64
N ALA A 46 13.17 24.03 -2.76
CA ALA A 46 13.94 23.00 -2.06
C ALA A 46 13.79 23.11 -0.53
N GLU A 47 13.80 24.32 0.01
CA GLU A 47 13.59 24.56 1.45
C GLU A 47 12.18 24.17 1.89
N HIS A 48 11.13 24.57 1.14
CA HIS A 48 9.73 24.21 1.43
C HIS A 48 9.52 22.72 1.35
N TYR A 49 10.07 22.06 0.34
CA TYR A 49 10.02 20.61 0.18
C TYR A 49 10.68 19.89 1.36
N GLN A 50 11.87 20.32 1.78
CA GLN A 50 12.56 19.71 2.92
C GLN A 50 11.77 19.88 4.23
N ARG A 51 11.19 21.06 4.46
CA ARG A 51 10.33 21.30 5.62
C ARG A 51 9.12 20.37 5.63
N LEU A 52 8.46 20.20 4.48
CA LEU A 52 7.33 19.29 4.32
C LEU A 52 7.72 17.85 4.62
N LEU A 53 8.86 17.38 4.07
CA LEU A 53 9.34 16.02 4.33
C LEU A 53 9.66 15.76 5.81
N HIS A 54 10.08 16.76 6.56
CA HIS A 54 10.44 16.65 7.98
C HIS A 54 9.25 16.90 8.93
N GLY A 55 8.03 16.72 8.45
CA GLY A 55 6.82 16.79 9.29
C GLY A 55 6.40 18.21 9.66
N ASN A 56 6.90 19.23 8.97
CA ASN A 56 6.41 20.60 9.13
C ASN A 56 5.17 20.79 8.24
N HIS A 57 4.03 20.26 8.69
CA HIS A 57 2.75 20.30 7.99
C HIS A 57 1.99 21.63 8.25
N HIS A 58 2.69 22.76 8.21
CA HIS A 58 2.02 24.07 8.17
C HIS A 58 1.31 24.23 6.82
N GLU A 59 0.26 25.04 6.79
CA GLU A 59 -0.60 25.28 5.63
C GLU A 59 0.20 25.60 4.35
N ASP A 60 1.26 26.41 4.45
CA ASP A 60 2.14 26.71 3.31
C ASP A 60 2.87 25.49 2.74
N GLY A 61 3.33 24.58 3.61
CA GLY A 61 4.00 23.34 3.17
C GLY A 61 3.02 22.40 2.48
N ILE A 62 1.83 22.27 3.01
CA ILE A 62 0.75 21.46 2.41
C ILE A 62 0.38 22.04 1.04
N SER A 63 0.10 23.35 0.96
CA SER A 63 -0.24 24.03 -0.30
C SER A 63 0.87 23.89 -1.34
N PHE A 64 2.15 23.89 -0.93
CA PHE A 64 3.28 23.61 -1.82
C PHE A 64 3.26 22.17 -2.34
N GLY A 65 3.05 21.20 -1.47
CA GLY A 65 2.94 19.79 -1.86
C GLY A 65 1.78 19.55 -2.85
N LEU A 66 0.61 20.12 -2.56
CA LEU A 66 -0.57 20.01 -3.43
C LEU A 66 -0.34 20.70 -4.79
N LEU A 67 0.36 21.84 -4.83
CA LEU A 67 0.73 22.49 -6.08
C LEU A 67 1.68 21.62 -6.93
N MET A 68 2.65 20.96 -6.29
CA MET A 68 3.52 20.01 -6.99
C MET A 68 2.73 18.84 -7.59
N LEU A 69 1.77 18.29 -6.84
CA LEU A 69 0.92 17.18 -7.30
C LEU A 69 0.02 17.63 -8.45
N ALA A 70 -0.66 18.77 -8.34
CA ALA A 70 -1.49 19.30 -9.42
C ALA A 70 -0.69 19.56 -10.72
N TYR A 71 0.56 20.03 -10.61
CA TYR A 71 1.47 20.12 -11.76
C TYR A 71 1.81 18.72 -12.31
N GLY A 72 2.10 17.76 -11.42
CA GLY A 72 2.37 16.37 -11.79
C GLY A 72 1.22 15.74 -12.58
N ASP A 73 -0.01 15.88 -12.10
CA ASP A 73 -1.21 15.37 -12.76
C ASP A 73 -1.41 15.99 -14.15
N ALA A 74 -1.27 17.34 -14.24
CA ALA A 74 -1.40 18.04 -15.50
C ALA A 74 -0.32 17.65 -16.55
N LYS A 75 0.80 17.11 -16.10
CA LYS A 75 1.96 16.72 -16.94
C LYS A 75 2.32 15.24 -16.81
N VAL A 76 1.39 14.38 -16.36
CA VAL A 76 1.67 12.97 -16.06
C VAL A 76 2.29 12.22 -17.26
N GLN A 77 1.75 12.43 -18.45
CA GLN A 77 2.26 11.83 -19.69
C GLN A 77 3.69 12.31 -20.00
N ASP A 78 3.90 13.64 -19.97
CA ASP A 78 5.20 14.22 -20.27
C ASP A 78 6.27 13.79 -19.24
N LEU A 79 5.90 13.70 -17.96
CA LEU A 79 6.77 13.25 -16.88
C LEU A 79 7.11 11.76 -17.02
N MET A 80 6.13 10.94 -17.38
CA MET A 80 6.32 9.50 -17.57
C MET A 80 7.31 9.22 -18.71
N HIS A 81 7.17 9.91 -19.83
CA HIS A 81 8.06 9.77 -20.98
C HIS A 81 9.38 10.55 -20.83
N GLY A 82 9.47 11.46 -19.86
CA GLY A 82 10.63 12.32 -19.64
C GLY A 82 11.84 11.54 -19.12
N THR A 83 12.85 11.38 -19.98
CA THR A 83 14.12 10.70 -19.63
C THR A 83 15.20 11.67 -19.14
N ASP A 84 14.94 12.96 -19.21
CA ASP A 84 15.85 14.02 -18.79
C ASP A 84 15.90 14.16 -17.25
N ALA A 85 16.99 14.80 -16.76
CA ALA A 85 17.24 14.96 -15.34
C ALA A 85 16.18 15.78 -14.60
N ARG A 86 15.52 16.74 -15.28
CA ARG A 86 14.46 17.58 -14.71
C ARG A 86 13.22 16.74 -14.39
N SER A 87 12.72 16.01 -15.40
CA SER A 87 11.54 15.14 -15.26
C SER A 87 11.78 14.08 -14.20
N GLN A 88 12.93 13.41 -14.24
CA GLN A 88 13.28 12.38 -13.28
C GLN A 88 13.45 12.95 -11.84
N GLY A 89 14.09 14.10 -11.70
CA GLY A 89 14.24 14.78 -10.39
C GLY A 89 12.90 15.28 -9.83
N PHE A 90 11.95 15.65 -10.68
CA PHE A 90 10.61 16.02 -10.24
C PHE A 90 9.82 14.79 -9.76
N LEU A 91 9.86 13.67 -10.50
CA LEU A 91 9.26 12.41 -10.07
C LEU A 91 9.87 11.89 -8.76
N GLU A 92 11.18 12.05 -8.54
CA GLU A 92 11.83 11.72 -7.27
C GLU A 92 11.25 12.55 -6.11
N LYS A 93 10.97 13.83 -6.33
CA LYS A 93 10.32 14.68 -5.32
C LYS A 93 8.89 14.23 -5.05
N LEU A 94 8.08 13.91 -6.08
CA LEU A 94 6.72 13.38 -5.90
C LEU A 94 6.73 12.03 -5.17
N THR A 95 7.69 11.16 -5.46
CA THR A 95 7.90 9.91 -4.72
C THR A 95 8.25 10.18 -3.25
N GLY A 96 9.05 11.21 -2.99
CA GLY A 96 9.43 11.62 -1.64
C GLY A 96 8.25 12.08 -0.77
N LEU A 97 7.21 12.66 -1.36
CA LEU A 97 5.98 13.05 -0.63
C LEU A 97 5.31 11.86 0.07
N LEU A 98 5.42 10.65 -0.49
CA LEU A 98 4.92 9.43 0.16
C LEU A 98 5.75 9.00 1.39
N ALA A 99 6.89 9.63 1.64
CA ALA A 99 7.80 9.32 2.73
C ALA A 99 7.92 10.47 3.74
N ALA A 100 7.08 11.50 3.66
CA ALA A 100 7.07 12.60 4.61
C ALA A 100 6.91 12.10 6.05
N ASP A 101 7.57 12.74 7.02
CA ASP A 101 7.45 12.38 8.42
C ASP A 101 6.02 12.59 8.93
N GLY A 102 5.64 11.88 9.98
CA GLY A 102 4.29 11.93 10.57
C GLY A 102 3.43 10.71 10.23
N TYR A 103 2.41 10.52 11.03
CA TYR A 103 1.44 9.43 10.82
C TYR A 103 0.45 9.82 9.73
N LEU A 104 0.21 8.87 8.86
CA LEU A 104 -0.76 8.95 7.77
C LEU A 104 -2.10 9.49 8.27
N VAL A 105 -2.62 10.51 7.62
CA VAL A 105 -3.87 11.26 7.85
C VAL A 105 -4.00 12.02 9.16
N ALA A 106 -3.27 11.64 10.20
CA ALA A 106 -3.29 12.37 11.47
C ALA A 106 -2.33 13.57 11.44
N ASP A 107 -1.09 13.31 11.00
CA ASP A 107 -0.04 14.35 10.89
C ASP A 107 0.23 14.68 9.42
N ASP A 108 0.38 13.65 8.57
CA ASP A 108 0.69 13.78 7.15
C ASP A 108 -0.59 13.79 6.31
N THR A 109 -0.95 14.96 5.81
CA THR A 109 -2.12 15.18 4.94
C THR A 109 -1.77 15.17 3.45
N VAL A 110 -0.49 15.01 3.08
CA VAL A 110 -0.02 15.01 1.69
C VAL A 110 0.09 13.60 1.12
N PHE A 111 0.18 12.59 1.98
CA PHE A 111 0.32 11.20 1.53
C PHE A 111 -0.83 10.75 0.62
N VAL A 112 -2.09 10.98 1.01
CA VAL A 112 -3.25 10.52 0.21
C VAL A 112 -3.27 11.18 -1.16
N PRO A 113 -3.17 12.52 -1.30
CA PRO A 113 -3.04 13.16 -2.61
C PRO A 113 -1.84 12.66 -3.44
N ALA A 114 -0.70 12.39 -2.78
CA ALA A 114 0.46 11.83 -3.47
C ALA A 114 0.21 10.40 -3.96
N LEU A 115 -0.53 9.60 -3.20
CA LEU A 115 -0.92 8.25 -3.60
C LEU A 115 -1.90 8.29 -4.79
N GLU A 116 -2.84 9.24 -4.81
CA GLU A 116 -3.76 9.47 -5.94
C GLU A 116 -2.99 9.81 -7.22
N PHE A 117 -2.01 10.73 -7.15
CA PHE A 117 -1.12 11.00 -8.29
C PHE A 117 -0.44 9.73 -8.79
N TRP A 118 0.15 8.93 -7.90
CA TRP A 118 0.84 7.71 -8.29
C TRP A 118 -0.10 6.64 -8.85
N SER A 119 -1.34 6.57 -8.39
CA SER A 119 -2.39 5.72 -8.97
C SER A 119 -2.70 6.13 -10.41
N THR A 120 -2.89 7.43 -10.67
CA THR A 120 -3.05 7.99 -12.02
C THR A 120 -1.83 7.70 -12.91
N PHE A 121 -0.61 7.85 -12.36
CA PHE A 121 0.62 7.54 -13.08
C PHE A 121 0.69 6.07 -13.50
N ILE A 122 0.32 5.14 -12.60
CA ILE A 122 0.29 3.70 -12.86
C ILE A 122 -0.76 3.37 -13.92
N GLU A 123 -1.95 3.93 -13.84
CA GLU A 123 -3.02 3.74 -14.83
C GLU A 123 -2.57 4.24 -16.21
N THR A 124 -1.97 5.44 -16.25
CA THR A 124 -1.38 6.00 -17.46
C THR A 124 -0.30 5.09 -18.05
N MET A 125 0.55 4.52 -17.20
CA MET A 125 1.60 3.58 -17.60
C MET A 125 1.01 2.28 -18.19
N VAL A 126 -0.04 1.75 -17.56
CA VAL A 126 -0.77 0.57 -18.07
C VAL A 126 -1.35 0.87 -19.45
N ASP A 127 -2.05 2.00 -19.61
CA ASP A 127 -2.67 2.39 -20.88
C ASP A 127 -1.64 2.52 -22.01
N ASN A 128 -0.48 3.13 -21.73
CA ASN A 128 0.58 3.31 -22.73
C ASN A 128 1.22 1.96 -23.14
N ILE A 129 1.42 1.04 -22.19
CA ILE A 129 2.00 -0.28 -22.50
C ILE A 129 1.04 -1.11 -23.36
N TYR A 130 -0.28 -1.01 -23.14
CA TYR A 130 -1.27 -1.77 -23.90
C TYR A 130 -1.69 -1.10 -25.22
N SER A 131 -1.34 0.18 -25.44
CA SER A 131 -1.66 0.88 -26.69
C SER A 131 -0.67 0.66 -27.83
N ASP A 132 0.30 -0.26 -27.70
CA ASP A 132 1.35 -0.57 -28.71
C ASP A 132 2.18 0.66 -29.12
N GLU A 133 2.44 1.61 -28.23
CA GLU A 133 3.35 2.71 -28.53
C GLU A 133 4.78 2.20 -28.74
N GLU A 134 5.37 2.58 -29.88
CA GLU A 134 6.66 2.04 -30.36
C GLU A 134 7.87 2.33 -29.47
N ASP A 135 7.79 3.21 -28.45
CA ASP A 135 8.94 3.67 -27.63
C ASP A 135 8.78 3.41 -26.13
N THR A 136 8.29 2.23 -25.74
CA THR A 136 8.22 1.86 -24.31
C THR A 136 9.60 1.54 -23.71
N GLU A 137 10.60 1.20 -24.51
CA GLU A 137 11.94 0.77 -24.02
C GLU A 137 12.74 1.89 -23.37
N SER A 138 12.50 3.15 -23.73
CA SER A 138 13.29 4.28 -23.23
C SER A 138 12.85 4.78 -21.86
N TRP A 139 11.55 4.89 -21.61
CA TRP A 139 10.99 5.47 -20.39
C TRP A 139 10.59 4.44 -19.34
N LYS A 140 10.15 3.25 -19.75
CA LYS A 140 9.61 2.21 -18.85
C LYS A 140 10.57 1.84 -17.71
N PRO A 141 11.86 1.57 -17.91
CA PRO A 141 12.78 1.22 -16.82
C PRO A 141 12.94 2.34 -15.78
N LEU A 142 12.79 3.60 -16.20
CA LEU A 142 12.85 4.76 -15.30
C LEU A 142 11.57 4.88 -14.48
N ALA A 143 10.41 4.70 -15.10
CA ALA A 143 9.13 4.65 -14.42
C ALA A 143 9.09 3.52 -13.38
N GLU A 144 9.49 2.30 -13.74
CA GLU A 144 9.58 1.14 -12.82
C GLU A 144 10.51 1.42 -11.63
N ARG A 145 11.59 2.19 -11.81
CA ARG A 145 12.45 2.60 -10.69
C ARG A 145 11.68 3.43 -9.67
N HIS A 146 10.86 4.38 -10.13
CA HIS A 146 10.01 5.18 -9.25
C HIS A 146 8.94 4.32 -8.57
N LEU A 147 8.29 3.40 -9.31
CA LEU A 147 7.29 2.49 -8.74
C LEU A 147 7.84 1.65 -7.58
N LYS A 148 9.08 1.16 -7.66
CA LYS A 148 9.72 0.44 -6.55
C LYS A 148 9.83 1.30 -5.30
N ALA A 149 10.16 2.57 -5.44
CA ALA A 149 10.21 3.51 -4.32
C ALA A 149 8.80 3.84 -3.80
N VAL A 150 7.81 4.02 -4.67
CA VAL A 150 6.40 4.21 -4.33
C VAL A 150 5.87 3.04 -3.48
N ILE A 151 6.06 1.81 -3.94
CA ILE A 151 5.66 0.58 -3.23
C ILE A 151 6.30 0.53 -1.83
N LEU A 152 7.60 0.80 -1.74
CA LEU A 152 8.32 0.72 -0.47
C LEU A 152 7.89 1.83 0.51
N ASN A 153 7.71 3.06 0.03
CA ASN A 153 7.25 4.18 0.85
C ASN A 153 5.82 3.97 1.32
N SER A 154 4.92 3.50 0.45
CA SER A 154 3.54 3.18 0.79
C SER A 154 3.47 2.07 1.86
N TRP A 155 4.24 0.98 1.70
CA TRP A 155 4.33 -0.07 2.71
C TRP A 155 4.80 0.45 4.07
N ARG A 156 5.79 1.34 4.12
CA ARG A 156 6.26 1.96 5.37
C ARG A 156 5.19 2.83 6.00
N LYS A 157 4.47 3.58 5.19
CA LYS A 157 3.50 4.57 5.65
C LYS A 157 2.21 3.96 6.22
N ILE A 158 1.80 2.81 5.71
CA ILE A 158 0.60 2.10 6.19
C ILE A 158 0.82 1.25 7.46
N GLN A 159 2.01 1.28 8.05
CA GLN A 159 2.27 0.60 9.31
C GLN A 159 1.39 1.18 10.42
N TRP A 160 0.84 0.29 11.25
CA TRP A 160 0.06 0.73 12.40
C TRP A 160 0.93 1.53 13.37
N PRO A 161 0.47 2.69 13.82
CA PRO A 161 1.15 3.43 14.88
C PRO A 161 1.12 2.63 16.19
N PRO A 162 1.95 3.00 17.19
CA PRO A 162 1.85 2.46 18.53
C PRO A 162 0.43 2.54 19.08
N ALA A 163 0.03 1.56 19.90
CA ALA A 163 -1.34 1.46 20.39
C ALA A 163 -1.80 2.71 21.15
N GLU A 164 -0.89 3.34 21.88
CA GLU A 164 -1.12 4.56 22.64
C GLU A 164 -1.47 5.72 21.70
N VAL A 165 -0.71 5.90 20.61
CA VAL A 165 -0.95 6.94 19.61
C VAL A 165 -2.28 6.70 18.90
N PHE A 166 -2.54 5.45 18.47
CA PHE A 166 -3.79 5.11 17.79
C PHE A 166 -5.01 5.28 18.70
N ALA A 167 -4.86 5.13 20.01
CA ALA A 167 -5.94 5.32 20.99
C ALA A 167 -6.33 6.79 21.13
N GLU A 168 -5.41 7.72 20.91
CA GLU A 168 -5.67 9.17 20.96
C GLU A 168 -6.43 9.69 19.73
N TRP A 169 -6.37 8.97 18.62
CA TRP A 169 -7.05 9.36 17.39
C TRP A 169 -8.57 9.30 17.53
N ASP A 170 -9.26 10.23 16.90
CA ASP A 170 -10.72 10.22 16.82
C ASP A 170 -11.24 9.17 15.81
N SER A 171 -12.57 9.07 15.67
CA SER A 171 -13.18 8.11 14.75
C SER A 171 -12.92 8.45 13.28
N THR A 172 -12.77 9.74 12.96
CA THR A 172 -12.52 10.21 11.60
C THR A 172 -11.11 9.85 11.16
N GLU A 173 -10.11 10.13 12.00
CA GLU A 173 -8.71 9.78 11.76
C GLU A 173 -8.52 8.26 11.60
N ARG A 174 -9.16 7.47 12.49
CA ARG A 174 -9.11 6.00 12.39
C ARG A 174 -9.75 5.47 11.11
N THR A 175 -10.85 6.07 10.67
CA THR A 175 -11.52 5.68 9.43
C THR A 175 -10.64 6.06 8.24
N ALA A 176 -10.17 7.30 8.18
CA ALA A 176 -9.31 7.78 7.10
C ALA A 176 -8.00 6.97 6.97
N PHE A 177 -7.39 6.54 8.10
CA PHE A 177 -6.23 5.65 8.07
C PHE A 177 -6.55 4.29 7.44
N ASN A 178 -7.72 3.69 7.77
CA ASN A 178 -8.12 2.42 7.17
C ASN A 178 -8.45 2.58 5.68
N ASP A 179 -9.07 3.70 5.29
CA ASP A 179 -9.37 4.01 3.88
C ASP A 179 -8.07 4.18 3.09
N ALA A 180 -7.11 4.95 3.59
CA ALA A 180 -5.81 5.10 2.94
C ALA A 180 -5.02 3.77 2.83
N ARG A 181 -5.13 2.87 3.82
CA ARG A 181 -4.58 1.50 3.69
C ARG A 181 -5.26 0.73 2.56
N LYS A 182 -6.57 0.91 2.38
CA LYS A 182 -7.31 0.31 1.26
C LYS A 182 -6.86 0.89 -0.07
N ASP A 183 -6.69 2.22 -0.16
CA ASP A 183 -6.20 2.87 -1.37
C ASP A 183 -4.81 2.35 -1.77
N VAL A 184 -3.92 2.10 -0.79
CA VAL A 184 -2.64 1.41 -1.05
C VAL A 184 -2.86 -0.02 -1.56
N SER A 185 -3.83 -0.77 -1.02
CA SER A 185 -4.17 -2.10 -1.55
C SER A 185 -4.61 -2.04 -3.00
N ASP A 186 -5.47 -1.09 -3.35
CA ASP A 186 -6.00 -0.90 -4.71
C ASP A 186 -4.87 -0.48 -5.66
N MET A 187 -3.99 0.43 -5.24
CA MET A 187 -2.78 0.80 -5.98
C MET A 187 -1.87 -0.41 -6.24
N LEU A 188 -1.64 -1.28 -5.24
CA LEU A 188 -0.82 -2.48 -5.43
C LEU A 188 -1.42 -3.47 -6.43
N GLN A 189 -2.75 -3.59 -6.50
CA GLN A 189 -3.43 -4.40 -7.52
C GLN A 189 -3.22 -3.82 -8.94
N SER A 190 -3.24 -2.50 -9.07
CA SER A 190 -2.89 -1.85 -10.34
C SER A 190 -1.43 -2.07 -10.73
N VAL A 191 -0.50 -1.97 -9.77
CA VAL A 191 0.92 -2.30 -9.99
C VAL A 191 1.12 -3.75 -10.39
N PHE A 192 0.31 -4.69 -9.86
CA PHE A 192 0.39 -6.10 -10.24
C PHE A 192 0.15 -6.31 -11.74
N THR A 193 -0.65 -5.47 -12.38
CA THR A 193 -0.86 -5.52 -13.84
C THR A 193 0.45 -5.28 -14.62
N LEU A 194 1.38 -4.51 -14.06
CA LEU A 194 2.69 -4.19 -14.64
C LEU A 194 3.78 -5.20 -14.24
N GLU A 195 3.88 -5.50 -12.95
CA GLU A 195 4.98 -6.25 -12.34
C GLU A 195 4.68 -7.77 -12.20
N GLY A 196 3.41 -8.14 -12.19
CA GLY A 196 2.99 -9.54 -12.08
C GLY A 196 3.56 -10.25 -10.85
N SER A 197 4.04 -11.47 -11.04
CA SER A 197 4.60 -12.32 -9.98
C SER A 197 5.82 -11.74 -9.26
N SER A 198 6.52 -10.79 -9.84
CA SER A 198 7.67 -10.13 -9.18
C SER A 198 7.24 -9.33 -7.96
N LEU A 199 6.05 -8.70 -8.01
CA LEU A 199 5.48 -7.99 -6.87
C LEU A 199 5.10 -8.94 -5.72
N VAL A 200 4.54 -10.13 -6.04
CA VAL A 200 4.25 -11.17 -5.03
C VAL A 200 5.54 -11.64 -4.36
N SER A 201 6.57 -11.93 -5.17
CA SER A 201 7.88 -12.33 -4.67
C SER A 201 8.50 -11.26 -3.77
N PHE A 202 8.39 -9.99 -4.16
CA PHE A 202 8.89 -8.88 -3.35
C PHE A 202 8.26 -8.84 -1.96
N PHE A 203 6.93 -8.93 -1.85
CA PHE A 203 6.26 -8.89 -0.54
C PHE A 203 6.43 -10.19 0.25
N ALA A 204 6.54 -11.34 -0.39
CA ALA A 204 6.86 -12.60 0.29
C ALA A 204 8.27 -12.58 0.89
N ASP A 205 9.27 -12.09 0.13
CA ASP A 205 10.64 -11.93 0.61
C ASP A 205 10.74 -10.88 1.73
N LEU A 206 10.00 -9.78 1.60
CA LEU A 206 9.91 -8.76 2.65
C LEU A 206 9.32 -9.34 3.93
N PHE A 207 8.20 -10.06 3.83
CA PHE A 207 7.55 -10.75 4.93
C PHE A 207 8.52 -11.71 5.65
N LEU A 208 9.19 -12.58 4.91
CA LEU A 208 10.13 -13.57 5.47
C LEU A 208 11.36 -12.91 6.09
N ARG A 209 11.82 -11.78 5.57
CA ARG A 209 12.94 -11.01 6.12
C ARG A 209 12.56 -10.30 7.43
N VAL A 210 11.34 -9.80 7.53
CA VAL A 210 10.85 -9.07 8.72
C VAL A 210 10.41 -10.03 9.81
N LEU A 211 9.91 -11.23 9.48
CA LEU A 211 9.39 -12.20 10.45
C LEU A 211 10.34 -12.48 11.64
N PRO A 212 11.66 -12.71 11.46
CA PRO A 212 12.57 -12.97 12.58
C PRO A 212 12.92 -11.71 13.39
N THR A 213 12.66 -10.51 12.89
CA THR A 213 13.03 -9.26 13.57
C THR A 213 12.07 -8.90 14.71
N GLN A 214 10.90 -9.51 14.76
CA GLN A 214 9.80 -9.18 15.68
C GLN A 214 9.34 -7.72 15.60
N ASN A 215 9.60 -7.02 14.49
CA ASN A 215 8.97 -5.75 14.20
C ASN A 215 7.54 -6.02 13.71
N TRP A 216 6.60 -6.03 14.65
CA TRP A 216 5.22 -6.44 14.38
C TRP A 216 4.48 -5.49 13.44
N ALA A 217 4.79 -4.20 13.46
CA ALA A 217 4.17 -3.21 12.57
C ALA A 217 4.60 -3.43 11.11
N GLU A 218 5.90 -3.66 10.89
CA GLU A 218 6.43 -3.99 9.55
C GLU A 218 5.89 -5.34 9.04
N LEU A 219 5.83 -6.34 9.93
CA LEU A 219 5.34 -7.68 9.57
C LEU A 219 3.85 -7.64 9.21
N GLU A 220 3.04 -6.92 9.97
CA GLU A 220 1.61 -6.74 9.70
C GLU A 220 1.39 -6.04 8.37
N ALA A 221 2.12 -4.96 8.10
CA ALA A 221 2.02 -4.24 6.83
C ALA A 221 2.47 -5.10 5.63
N ALA A 222 3.51 -5.94 5.79
CA ALA A 222 3.93 -6.89 4.75
C ALA A 222 2.86 -7.96 4.50
N ALA A 223 2.27 -8.52 5.56
CA ALA A 223 1.16 -9.46 5.46
C ALA A 223 -0.08 -8.83 4.81
N PHE A 224 -0.39 -7.56 5.14
CA PHE A 224 -1.47 -6.81 4.55
C PHE A 224 -1.27 -6.62 3.03
N CYS A 225 -0.08 -6.17 2.61
CA CYS A 225 0.25 -5.99 1.20
C CYS A 225 0.22 -7.34 0.44
N LEU A 226 0.75 -8.40 1.04
CA LEU A 226 0.65 -9.73 0.44
C LEU A 226 -0.82 -10.16 0.28
N GLY A 227 -1.66 -9.89 1.29
CA GLY A 227 -3.09 -10.14 1.24
C GLY A 227 -3.86 -9.28 0.21
N ALA A 228 -3.34 -8.09 -0.14
CA ALA A 228 -3.91 -7.25 -1.19
C ALA A 228 -3.79 -7.88 -2.58
N LEU A 229 -2.77 -8.72 -2.79
CA LEU A 229 -2.48 -9.39 -4.07
C LEU A 229 -3.18 -10.75 -4.23
N ALA A 230 -3.88 -11.24 -3.21
CA ALA A 230 -4.48 -12.58 -3.25
C ALA A 230 -5.46 -12.75 -4.42
N ASP A 231 -6.34 -11.77 -4.64
CA ASP A 231 -7.34 -11.80 -5.71
C ASP A 231 -6.70 -11.76 -7.11
N CYS A 232 -5.51 -11.16 -7.24
CA CYS A 232 -4.77 -11.07 -8.49
C CYS A 232 -4.16 -12.42 -8.93
N ILE A 233 -3.98 -13.35 -7.99
CA ILE A 233 -3.27 -14.62 -8.22
C ILE A 233 -4.07 -15.86 -7.80
N SER A 234 -5.34 -15.70 -7.48
CA SER A 234 -6.20 -16.76 -6.93
C SER A 234 -6.20 -18.02 -7.80
N GLU A 235 -6.36 -17.87 -9.11
CA GLU A 235 -6.41 -18.99 -10.06
C GLU A 235 -5.03 -19.41 -10.59
N ASP A 236 -3.94 -18.70 -10.21
CA ASP A 236 -2.62 -18.86 -10.80
C ASP A 236 -1.63 -19.59 -9.89
N ALA A 237 -1.39 -20.86 -10.17
CA ALA A 237 -0.43 -21.69 -9.43
C ALA A 237 1.06 -21.26 -9.60
N ARG A 238 1.38 -20.34 -10.51
CA ARG A 238 2.77 -19.88 -10.74
C ARG A 238 3.41 -19.30 -9.49
N ASN A 239 2.60 -18.72 -8.60
CA ASN A 239 3.06 -18.11 -7.36
C ASN A 239 3.10 -19.08 -6.16
N ASP A 240 2.59 -20.32 -6.32
CA ASP A 240 2.47 -21.26 -5.22
C ASP A 240 3.80 -21.59 -4.55
N HIS A 241 4.92 -21.63 -5.30
CA HIS A 241 6.24 -21.86 -4.74
C HIS A 241 6.73 -20.71 -3.82
N VAL A 242 6.38 -19.47 -4.14
CA VAL A 242 6.69 -18.30 -3.32
C VAL A 242 5.84 -18.30 -2.05
N LEU A 243 4.54 -18.55 -2.21
CA LEU A 243 3.59 -18.64 -1.10
C LEU A 243 3.91 -19.80 -0.15
N SER A 244 4.43 -20.90 -0.68
CA SER A 244 4.88 -22.03 0.14
C SER A 244 5.95 -21.63 1.15
N ASN A 245 6.86 -20.74 0.80
CA ASN A 245 7.88 -20.23 1.74
C ASN A 245 7.23 -19.42 2.88
N VAL A 246 6.18 -18.65 2.58
CA VAL A 246 5.44 -17.87 3.58
C VAL A 246 4.65 -18.79 4.51
N PHE A 247 3.85 -19.70 3.95
CA PHE A 247 2.92 -20.54 4.73
C PHE A 247 3.60 -21.74 5.42
N SER A 248 4.80 -22.15 5.00
CA SER A 248 5.65 -23.09 5.74
C SER A 248 6.52 -22.45 6.81
N SER A 249 6.55 -21.12 6.88
CA SER A 249 7.32 -20.38 7.89
C SER A 249 6.71 -20.56 9.29
N PRO A 250 7.45 -20.22 10.38
CA PRO A 250 6.93 -20.27 11.73
C PRO A 250 5.77 -19.31 12.03
N PHE A 251 5.26 -18.56 11.04
CA PHE A 251 4.27 -17.50 11.22
C PHE A 251 2.97 -18.00 11.89
N PHE A 252 2.40 -19.12 11.42
CA PHE A 252 1.18 -19.65 12.03
C PHE A 252 1.39 -20.14 13.47
N GLN A 253 2.53 -20.75 13.74
CA GLN A 253 2.91 -21.15 15.11
C GLN A 253 3.06 -19.91 16.01
N LEU A 254 3.65 -18.84 15.47
CA LEU A 254 3.80 -17.57 16.16
C LEU A 254 2.44 -16.97 16.51
N LEU A 255 1.50 -16.88 15.55
CA LEU A 255 0.16 -16.34 15.77
C LEU A 255 -0.67 -17.16 16.76
N GLY A 256 -0.45 -18.47 16.83
CA GLY A 256 -1.13 -19.40 17.74
C GLY A 256 -0.70 -19.31 19.22
N GLN A 257 0.36 -18.55 19.53
CA GLN A 257 0.80 -18.38 20.93
C GLN A 257 -0.20 -17.54 21.72
N ALA A 258 -1.00 -18.18 22.56
CA ALA A 258 -2.08 -17.54 23.32
C ALA A 258 -1.63 -16.40 24.24
N HIS A 259 -0.39 -16.43 24.73
CA HIS A 259 0.18 -15.46 25.68
C HIS A 259 1.47 -14.78 25.14
N GLY A 260 1.66 -14.78 23.82
CA GLY A 260 2.80 -14.12 23.19
C GLY A 260 2.62 -12.59 23.10
N PRO A 261 3.72 -11.85 22.87
CA PRO A 261 3.71 -10.39 22.75
C PRO A 261 3.11 -9.89 21.41
N ILE A 262 2.35 -10.75 20.71
CA ILE A 262 1.88 -10.49 19.35
C ILE A 262 0.65 -9.57 19.37
N PRO A 263 0.70 -8.39 18.71
CA PRO A 263 -0.41 -7.48 18.66
C PRO A 263 -1.65 -8.11 18.02
N LEU A 264 -2.83 -7.73 18.51
CA LEU A 264 -4.13 -8.16 17.98
C LEU A 264 -4.25 -7.89 16.46
N ARG A 265 -3.76 -6.75 16.00
CA ARG A 265 -3.80 -6.37 14.58
C ARG A 265 -3.06 -7.37 13.69
N LEU A 266 -1.85 -7.79 14.08
CA LEU A 266 -1.11 -8.80 13.33
C LEU A 266 -1.87 -10.15 13.29
N ARG A 267 -2.52 -10.53 14.40
CA ARG A 267 -3.37 -11.73 14.43
C ARG A 267 -4.55 -11.59 13.46
N GLN A 268 -5.24 -10.46 13.47
CA GLN A 268 -6.35 -10.19 12.56
C GLN A 268 -5.92 -10.27 11.10
N THR A 269 -4.82 -9.61 10.73
CA THR A 269 -4.28 -9.62 9.36
C THR A 269 -3.81 -11.03 8.95
N GLY A 270 -3.16 -11.76 9.86
CA GLY A 270 -2.72 -13.13 9.59
C GLY A 270 -3.89 -14.12 9.37
N LEU A 271 -4.99 -13.97 10.14
CA LEU A 271 -6.19 -14.78 9.93
C LEU A 271 -6.89 -14.41 8.61
N ALA A 272 -6.97 -13.12 8.28
CA ALA A 272 -7.50 -12.66 7.00
C ALA A 272 -6.64 -13.15 5.80
N LEU A 273 -5.33 -13.26 5.99
CA LEU A 273 -4.43 -13.79 4.96
C LEU A 273 -4.77 -15.25 4.61
N ILE A 274 -5.12 -16.07 5.61
CA ILE A 274 -5.55 -17.45 5.37
C ILE A 274 -6.84 -17.48 4.55
N GLU A 275 -7.82 -16.65 4.88
CA GLU A 275 -9.09 -16.56 4.14
C GLU A 275 -8.88 -16.15 2.69
N LYS A 276 -8.07 -15.13 2.46
CA LYS A 276 -7.78 -14.60 1.13
C LYS A 276 -7.05 -15.60 0.22
N TYR A 277 -6.24 -16.48 0.79
CA TYR A 277 -5.50 -17.51 0.06
C TYR A 277 -6.16 -18.90 0.10
N CYS A 278 -7.49 -18.98 0.26
CA CYS A 278 -8.21 -20.26 0.36
C CYS A 278 -7.96 -21.19 -0.84
N GLU A 279 -7.85 -20.67 -2.05
CA GLU A 279 -7.57 -21.44 -3.27
C GLU A 279 -6.13 -21.98 -3.31
N TYR A 280 -5.17 -21.23 -2.74
CA TYR A 280 -3.82 -21.74 -2.53
C TYR A 280 -3.84 -22.97 -1.60
N PHE A 281 -4.58 -22.94 -0.49
CA PHE A 281 -4.71 -24.07 0.43
C PHE A 281 -5.45 -25.25 -0.20
N GLU A 282 -6.39 -25.01 -1.12
CA GLU A 282 -7.00 -26.08 -1.92
C GLU A 282 -5.97 -26.81 -2.79
N ARG A 283 -5.09 -26.05 -3.46
CA ARG A 283 -4.02 -26.63 -4.29
C ARG A 283 -2.88 -27.24 -3.47
N ASN A 284 -2.64 -26.72 -2.26
CA ASN A 284 -1.51 -27.07 -1.40
C ASN A 284 -1.97 -27.57 -0.03
N ALA A 285 -2.73 -28.69 -0.04
CA ALA A 285 -3.41 -29.26 1.12
C ALA A 285 -2.49 -29.58 2.32
N GLN A 286 -1.18 -29.74 2.09
CA GLN A 286 -0.22 -30.00 3.17
C GLN A 286 -0.11 -28.88 4.19
N TYR A 287 -0.49 -27.63 3.85
CA TYR A 287 -0.47 -26.48 4.76
C TYR A 287 -1.83 -26.20 5.43
N LEU A 288 -2.89 -26.88 4.96
CA LEU A 288 -4.26 -26.70 5.48
C LEU A 288 -4.40 -27.07 6.97
N PRO A 289 -3.77 -28.13 7.50
CA PRO A 289 -3.88 -28.47 8.92
C PRO A 289 -3.37 -27.36 9.84
N ASP A 290 -2.25 -26.72 9.54
CA ASP A 290 -1.69 -25.65 10.38
C ASP A 290 -2.57 -24.40 10.34
N ALA A 291 -3.11 -24.05 9.17
CA ALA A 291 -4.07 -22.95 9.03
C ALA A 291 -5.35 -23.21 9.83
N LEU A 292 -5.93 -24.40 9.72
CA LEU A 292 -7.15 -24.78 10.47
C LEU A 292 -6.91 -24.83 11.98
N ASN A 293 -5.78 -25.37 12.44
CA ASN A 293 -5.43 -25.41 13.84
C ASN A 293 -5.34 -24.00 14.44
N LEU A 294 -4.75 -23.07 13.72
CA LEU A 294 -4.70 -21.66 14.13
C LEU A 294 -6.11 -21.05 14.23
N LEU A 295 -6.94 -21.24 13.22
CA LEU A 295 -8.31 -20.69 13.18
C LEU A 295 -9.18 -21.29 14.29
N PHE A 296 -9.15 -22.61 14.48
CA PHE A 296 -9.90 -23.27 15.56
C PHE A 296 -9.41 -22.83 16.95
N GLY A 297 -8.10 -22.69 17.12
CA GLY A 297 -7.52 -22.20 18.38
C GLY A 297 -7.97 -20.79 18.76
N ALA A 298 -8.30 -19.95 17.78
CA ALA A 298 -8.74 -18.58 17.99
C ALA A 298 -10.28 -18.40 18.05
N LEU A 299 -11.08 -19.45 17.83
CA LEU A 299 -12.55 -19.38 17.85
C LEU A 299 -13.13 -18.90 19.19
N GLY A 300 -12.46 -19.22 20.31
CA GLY A 300 -12.89 -18.81 21.65
C GLY A 300 -12.53 -17.36 22.00
N ASP A 301 -11.77 -16.68 21.20
CA ASP A 301 -11.37 -15.29 21.43
C ASP A 301 -12.55 -14.34 21.13
N PRO A 302 -12.90 -13.42 22.06
CA PRO A 302 -14.04 -12.51 21.88
C PRO A 302 -13.94 -11.61 20.62
N VAL A 303 -12.73 -11.28 20.17
CA VAL A 303 -12.48 -10.38 19.03
C VAL A 303 -12.24 -11.17 17.75
N LEU A 304 -11.47 -12.27 17.83
CA LEU A 304 -11.06 -13.06 16.67
C LEU A 304 -12.07 -14.16 16.29
N GLY A 305 -12.92 -14.60 17.21
CA GLY A 305 -13.81 -15.75 16.99
C GLY A 305 -14.75 -15.58 15.79
N GLY A 306 -15.34 -14.40 15.63
CA GLY A 306 -16.21 -14.10 14.48
C GLY A 306 -15.48 -14.17 13.12
N PRO A 307 -14.36 -13.43 12.94
CA PRO A 307 -13.49 -13.57 11.78
C PRO A 307 -13.04 -15.02 11.53
N CYS A 308 -12.55 -15.73 12.54
CA CYS A 308 -12.12 -17.13 12.41
C CYS A 308 -13.24 -18.04 11.90
N ALA A 309 -14.46 -17.89 12.39
CA ALA A 309 -15.60 -18.68 11.95
C ALA A 309 -15.89 -18.45 10.45
N ARG A 310 -15.77 -17.22 9.96
CA ARG A 310 -15.91 -16.93 8.52
C ARG A 310 -14.80 -17.58 7.72
N SER A 311 -13.53 -17.40 8.13
CA SER A 311 -12.38 -17.99 7.44
C SER A 311 -12.46 -19.53 7.38
N ILE A 312 -12.89 -20.17 8.48
CA ILE A 312 -13.14 -21.63 8.48
C ILE A 312 -14.23 -21.99 7.48
N SER A 313 -15.32 -21.24 7.41
CA SER A 313 -16.42 -21.49 6.46
C SER A 313 -15.93 -21.38 5.01
N THR A 314 -15.13 -20.36 4.70
CA THR A 314 -14.52 -20.15 3.38
C THR A 314 -13.59 -21.31 3.02
N LEU A 315 -12.67 -21.69 3.91
CA LEU A 315 -11.76 -22.82 3.69
C LEU A 315 -12.51 -24.15 3.53
N CYS A 316 -13.54 -24.40 4.34
CA CYS A 316 -14.36 -25.61 4.21
C CYS A 316 -15.11 -25.66 2.87
N SER A 317 -15.48 -24.51 2.33
CA SER A 317 -16.12 -24.42 1.03
C SER A 317 -15.15 -24.69 -0.11
N SER A 318 -14.01 -24.00 -0.13
CA SER A 318 -12.97 -24.15 -1.16
C SER A 318 -12.29 -25.53 -1.10
N CYS A 319 -11.91 -25.99 0.10
CA CYS A 319 -11.20 -27.25 0.30
C CYS A 319 -12.14 -28.47 0.52
N ARG A 320 -13.40 -28.37 0.10
CA ARG A 320 -14.43 -29.40 0.39
C ARG A 320 -14.02 -30.80 -0.05
N SER A 321 -13.42 -30.95 -1.20
CA SER A 321 -12.98 -32.24 -1.75
C SER A 321 -11.95 -32.96 -0.87
N ILE A 322 -11.07 -32.17 -0.23
CA ILE A 322 -10.00 -32.64 0.65
C ILE A 322 -10.56 -32.95 2.05
N LEU A 323 -11.42 -32.09 2.56
CA LEU A 323 -11.93 -32.16 3.94
C LEU A 323 -13.06 -33.16 4.15
N THR A 324 -13.66 -33.67 3.07
CA THR A 324 -14.78 -34.66 3.17
C THR A 324 -14.37 -35.91 3.95
N GLY A 325 -13.12 -36.35 3.84
CA GLY A 325 -12.58 -37.48 4.59
C GLY A 325 -12.35 -37.21 6.09
N GLU A 326 -12.20 -35.97 6.47
CA GLU A 326 -11.85 -35.50 7.83
C GLU A 326 -13.04 -34.96 8.63
N ALA A 327 -14.27 -35.05 8.07
CA ALA A 327 -15.48 -34.47 8.69
C ALA A 327 -15.70 -34.93 10.14
N GLY A 328 -15.34 -36.18 10.45
CA GLY A 328 -15.42 -36.72 11.81
C GLY A 328 -14.47 -36.02 12.80
N ALA A 329 -13.27 -35.71 12.38
CA ALA A 329 -12.28 -34.98 13.19
C ALA A 329 -12.75 -33.54 13.48
N PHE A 330 -13.30 -32.86 12.47
CA PHE A 330 -13.90 -31.52 12.63
C PHE A 330 -15.02 -31.49 13.65
N ILE A 331 -15.97 -32.43 13.57
CA ILE A 331 -17.10 -32.52 14.51
C ILE A 331 -16.62 -32.77 15.95
N ASN A 332 -15.61 -33.60 16.12
CA ASN A 332 -15.05 -33.88 17.44
C ASN A 332 -14.31 -32.68 18.01
N HIS A 333 -13.54 -31.95 17.21
CA HIS A 333 -12.85 -30.74 17.64
C HIS A 333 -13.83 -29.64 18.05
N TYR A 334 -14.90 -29.44 17.26
CA TYR A 334 -15.96 -28.49 17.59
C TYR A 334 -16.69 -28.82 18.91
N LYS A 335 -16.91 -30.11 19.20
CA LYS A 335 -17.49 -30.54 20.49
C LYS A 335 -16.59 -30.22 21.68
N THR A 336 -15.28 -30.32 21.52
CA THR A 336 -14.29 -30.02 22.57
C THR A 336 -14.20 -28.52 22.90
N ILE A 337 -14.46 -27.65 21.93
CA ILE A 337 -14.47 -26.18 22.15
C ILE A 337 -15.75 -25.73 22.86
N ARG A 338 -16.84 -26.48 22.71
CA ARG A 338 -18.17 -26.12 23.25
C ARG A 338 -18.45 -26.69 24.67
N GLY A 339 -17.66 -27.65 25.10
CA GLY A 339 -17.77 -28.28 26.44
C GLY A 339 -16.79 -27.66 27.41
#